data_73008e006956e24180d2efb43df873a4
#
_entry.id   73008e006956e24180d2efb43df873a4
#
_cell.length_a   1.000
_cell.length_b   1.000
_cell.length_c   1.000
_cell.angle_alpha   90.00
_cell.angle_beta   90.00
_cell.angle_gamma   90.00
#
_symmetry.space_group_name_H-M   'P 1'
#
loop_
_entity.id
_entity.type
_entity.pdbx_description
1 polymer ?
#
loop_
_entity_poly.entity_id
_entity_poly.type
_entity_poly.pdbx_seq_one_letter_code
_entity_poly.pdbx_strand_id
1 'polypeptide(L)'
;GLEHVLQVAETKLRACGHSAGQVNAMTQEQRLAAASGFFGGGHDVIIARRHFTDDAVDDTQLAGSGTLTPGEHERFIAFAVESMRQTYENNRYARYVTVFQNWLKPAGASFDHLHKQLVAIDERGVQHEVALARLRQDPNLFNEVGPNYAGYHNLIVAENDHAVAFAGFGHRYPTLEIYSCSEFSNPWEQSAEEVRGMSDLIHAMHAATGTDVACNEEWHYRPIDVTLPMPWRVMLKWRVSTLAGFEGATKIYLNTISPVMLRDKVVERLLALREEGRLAPGL
;
A
#
# COMPACT_ATOMS: atom_id res chain seq x y z
N GLY A 1 13.20 14.45 -16.14
CA GLY A 1 13.30 13.94 -17.50
C GLY A 1 14.66 13.33 -17.79
N LEU A 2 14.96 13.05 -19.06
CA LEU A 2 16.21 12.36 -19.50
C LEU A 2 17.48 13.04 -18.99
N GLU A 3 17.52 14.36 -18.98
CA GLU A 3 18.67 15.14 -18.47
C GLU A 3 19.00 14.83 -17.02
N HIS A 4 17.99 14.75 -16.17
CA HIS A 4 18.16 14.35 -14.75
C HIS A 4 18.70 12.92 -14.63
N VAL A 5 18.18 11.98 -15.42
CA VAL A 5 18.65 10.59 -15.43
C VAL A 5 20.13 10.53 -15.83
N LEU A 6 20.55 11.31 -16.82
CA LEU A 6 21.94 11.39 -17.25
C LEU A 6 22.86 11.99 -16.18
N GLN A 7 22.40 13.02 -15.43
CA GLN A 7 23.15 13.57 -14.30
C GLN A 7 23.34 12.54 -13.18
N VAL A 8 22.29 11.80 -12.85
CA VAL A 8 22.35 10.72 -11.86
C VAL A 8 23.31 9.62 -12.34
N ALA A 9 23.19 9.18 -13.60
CA ALA A 9 24.08 8.19 -14.20
C ALA A 9 25.55 8.61 -14.11
N GLU A 10 25.87 9.86 -14.49
CA GLU A 10 27.23 10.41 -14.39
C GLU A 10 27.74 10.39 -12.94
N THR A 11 26.95 10.88 -11.99
CA THR A 11 27.31 10.91 -10.57
C THR A 11 27.60 9.50 -10.05
N LYS A 12 26.75 8.53 -10.38
CA LYS A 12 26.91 7.12 -9.97
C LYS A 12 28.12 6.46 -10.61
N LEU A 13 28.36 6.64 -11.90
CA LEU A 13 29.53 6.12 -12.59
C LEU A 13 30.83 6.66 -11.98
N ARG A 14 30.90 7.94 -11.66
CA ARG A 14 32.04 8.54 -10.94
C ARG A 14 32.23 7.96 -9.55
N ALA A 15 31.16 7.78 -8.80
CA ALA A 15 31.20 7.12 -7.47
C ALA A 15 31.71 5.67 -7.54
N CYS A 16 31.48 4.99 -8.68
CA CYS A 16 31.99 3.64 -8.93
C CYS A 16 33.41 3.59 -9.54
N GLY A 17 34.13 4.70 -9.54
CA GLY A 17 35.54 4.77 -9.91
C GLY A 17 35.84 5.16 -11.36
N HIS A 18 34.82 5.51 -12.16
CA HIS A 18 35.07 6.06 -13.50
C HIS A 18 35.62 7.49 -13.39
N SER A 19 36.70 7.78 -14.09
CA SER A 19 37.21 9.15 -14.16
C SER A 19 36.26 10.07 -14.96
N ALA A 20 36.33 11.38 -14.69
CA ALA A 20 35.56 12.36 -15.44
C ALA A 20 35.78 12.26 -16.95
N GLY A 21 37.03 12.02 -17.38
CA GLY A 21 37.38 11.84 -18.77
C GLY A 21 36.73 10.61 -19.42
N GLN A 22 36.67 9.49 -18.70
CA GLN A 22 35.99 8.29 -19.16
C GLN A 22 34.48 8.49 -19.32
N VAL A 23 33.83 9.11 -18.34
CA VAL A 23 32.38 9.39 -18.41
C VAL A 23 32.07 10.39 -19.54
N ASN A 24 32.89 11.43 -19.70
CA ASN A 24 32.71 12.44 -20.77
C ASN A 24 32.92 11.86 -22.17
N ALA A 25 33.78 10.84 -22.34
CA ALA A 25 34.00 10.15 -23.60
C ALA A 25 32.84 9.22 -23.99
N MET A 26 31.95 8.85 -23.07
CA MET A 26 30.78 8.01 -23.34
C MET A 26 29.68 8.81 -24.05
N THR A 27 29.07 8.18 -25.06
CA THR A 27 27.81 8.69 -25.63
C THR A 27 26.68 8.63 -24.56
N GLN A 28 25.58 9.33 -24.81
CA GLN A 28 24.39 9.28 -23.96
C GLN A 28 23.90 7.84 -23.71
N GLU A 29 23.81 7.08 -24.79
CA GLU A 29 23.38 5.68 -24.79
C GLU A 29 24.35 4.80 -24.00
N GLN A 30 25.66 4.99 -24.18
CA GLN A 30 26.69 4.28 -23.41
C GLN A 30 26.64 4.59 -21.91
N ARG A 31 26.37 5.85 -21.51
CA ARG A 31 26.22 6.23 -20.11
C ARG A 31 24.99 5.55 -19.49
N LEU A 32 23.85 5.54 -20.19
CA LEU A 32 22.63 4.89 -19.73
C LEU A 32 22.81 3.37 -19.61
N ALA A 33 23.45 2.74 -20.60
CA ALA A 33 23.74 1.30 -20.56
C ALA A 33 24.68 0.92 -19.41
N ALA A 34 25.78 1.69 -19.23
CA ALA A 34 26.73 1.46 -18.14
C ALA A 34 26.13 1.73 -16.74
N ALA A 35 25.17 2.64 -16.67
CA ALA A 35 24.47 2.99 -15.42
C ALA A 35 23.18 2.20 -15.18
N SER A 36 22.80 1.28 -16.09
CA SER A 36 21.51 0.55 -16.01
C SER A 36 21.32 -0.17 -14.69
N GLY A 37 22.37 -0.74 -14.10
CA GLY A 37 22.32 -1.40 -12.79
C GLY A 37 21.97 -0.47 -11.62
N PHE A 38 22.17 0.84 -11.75
CA PHE A 38 21.79 1.80 -10.71
C PHE A 38 20.30 2.15 -10.74
N PHE A 39 19.64 1.90 -11.85
CA PHE A 39 18.21 2.12 -12.05
C PHE A 39 17.43 0.79 -12.06
N GLY A 40 18.13 -0.34 -12.03
CA GLY A 40 17.54 -1.68 -11.98
C GLY A 40 17.17 -2.17 -10.58
N GLY A 41 17.31 -1.32 -9.56
CA GLY A 41 16.89 -1.67 -8.22
C GLY A 41 15.40 -1.45 -8.07
N GLY A 42 14.55 -2.39 -8.34
CA GLY A 42 13.09 -2.45 -8.27
C GLY A 42 12.38 -1.48 -7.31
N HIS A 43 12.46 -0.19 -7.55
CA HIS A 43 11.73 0.84 -6.81
C HIS A 43 10.99 1.73 -7.81
N ASP A 44 9.67 1.60 -7.80
CA ASP A 44 8.76 2.41 -8.61
C ASP A 44 7.91 3.32 -7.73
N VAL A 45 7.57 4.48 -8.26
CA VAL A 45 6.64 5.43 -7.64
C VAL A 45 5.49 5.66 -8.60
N ILE A 46 4.30 5.23 -8.20
CA ILE A 46 3.06 5.43 -8.95
C ILE A 46 2.41 6.70 -8.43
N ILE A 47 2.31 7.71 -9.27
CA ILE A 47 1.77 9.02 -8.93
C ILE A 47 0.35 9.12 -9.47
N ALA A 48 -0.60 9.49 -8.61
CA ALA A 48 -1.97 9.77 -9.02
C ALA A 48 -2.01 11.02 -9.92
N ARG A 49 -2.96 11.06 -10.85
CA ARG A 49 -3.10 12.18 -11.79
C ARG A 49 -3.48 13.49 -11.09
N ARG A 50 -4.36 13.41 -10.07
CA ARG A 50 -4.86 14.57 -9.36
C ARG A 50 -3.94 14.94 -8.22
N HIS A 51 -3.63 16.24 -8.08
CA HIS A 51 -2.95 16.80 -6.93
C HIS A 51 -3.94 17.43 -5.94
N PHE A 52 -4.94 18.12 -6.47
CA PHE A 52 -5.99 18.79 -5.71
C PHE A 52 -7.37 18.21 -6.04
N THR A 53 -8.34 18.44 -5.16
CA THR A 53 -9.76 18.21 -5.44
C THR A 53 -10.25 19.17 -6.53
N ASP A 54 -11.35 18.83 -7.23
CA ASP A 54 -11.83 19.63 -8.38
C ASP A 54 -12.18 21.08 -8.02
N ASP A 55 -12.70 21.31 -6.80
CA ASP A 55 -13.12 22.63 -6.32
C ASP A 55 -12.10 23.26 -5.36
N ALA A 56 -10.84 22.86 -5.44
CA ALA A 56 -9.81 23.36 -4.56
C ALA A 56 -9.59 24.89 -4.74
N VAL A 57 -9.65 25.61 -3.64
CA VAL A 57 -9.43 27.06 -3.58
C VAL A 57 -8.11 27.42 -2.90
N ASP A 58 -7.47 26.44 -2.24
CA ASP A 58 -6.17 26.59 -1.60
C ASP A 58 -5.37 25.28 -1.63
N ASP A 59 -4.12 25.32 -1.21
CA ASP A 59 -3.16 24.23 -1.23
C ASP A 59 -3.36 23.17 -0.13
N THR A 60 -4.34 23.33 0.75
CA THR A 60 -4.69 22.32 1.78
C THR A 60 -5.67 21.28 1.26
N GLN A 61 -6.36 21.56 0.13
CA GLN A 61 -7.40 20.69 -0.44
C GLN A 61 -6.81 19.64 -1.39
N LEU A 62 -5.94 18.80 -0.83
CA LEU A 62 -5.24 17.74 -1.55
C LEU A 62 -6.19 16.60 -1.96
N ALA A 63 -5.96 16.06 -3.15
CA ALA A 63 -6.61 14.83 -3.60
C ALA A 63 -5.92 13.62 -2.96
N GLY A 64 -6.61 12.97 -2.03
CA GLY A 64 -6.20 11.70 -1.44
C GLY A 64 -6.95 10.51 -2.05
N SER A 65 -6.59 9.28 -1.70
CA SER A 65 -7.25 8.07 -2.22
C SER A 65 -8.77 8.09 -2.05
N GLY A 66 -9.28 8.62 -0.92
CA GLY A 66 -10.71 8.70 -0.63
C GLY A 66 -11.46 9.85 -1.31
N THR A 67 -10.79 10.76 -2.01
CA THR A 67 -11.41 11.82 -2.81
C THR A 67 -11.40 11.55 -4.31
N LEU A 68 -10.69 10.51 -4.75
CA LEU A 68 -10.83 10.00 -6.12
C LEU A 68 -12.25 9.47 -6.32
N THR A 69 -12.74 9.47 -7.55
CA THR A 69 -13.92 8.68 -7.87
C THR A 69 -13.59 7.19 -7.76
N PRO A 70 -14.57 6.29 -7.49
CA PRO A 70 -14.33 4.85 -7.47
C PRO A 70 -13.61 4.35 -8.73
N GLY A 71 -13.97 4.82 -9.92
CA GLY A 71 -13.30 4.42 -11.16
C GLY A 71 -11.89 4.98 -11.34
N GLU A 72 -11.55 6.13 -10.76
CA GLU A 72 -10.16 6.62 -10.73
C GLU A 72 -9.32 5.79 -9.77
N HIS A 73 -9.89 5.46 -8.61
CA HIS A 73 -9.21 4.62 -7.63
C HIS A 73 -8.99 3.20 -8.15
N GLU A 74 -9.98 2.60 -8.84
CA GLU A 74 -9.85 1.30 -9.51
C GLU A 74 -8.65 1.29 -10.47
N ARG A 75 -8.53 2.30 -11.34
CA ARG A 75 -7.38 2.42 -12.26
C ARG A 75 -6.05 2.58 -11.53
N PHE A 76 -6.04 3.30 -10.42
CA PHE A 76 -4.84 3.50 -9.60
C PHE A 76 -4.39 2.19 -8.94
N ILE A 77 -5.31 1.39 -8.41
CA ILE A 77 -5.03 0.07 -7.84
C ILE A 77 -4.63 -0.93 -8.93
N ALA A 78 -5.37 -1.01 -10.04
CA ALA A 78 -5.05 -1.92 -11.14
C ALA A 78 -3.67 -1.64 -11.74
N PHE A 79 -3.30 -0.36 -11.86
CA PHE A 79 -1.96 0.02 -12.31
C PHE A 79 -0.87 -0.36 -11.30
N ALA A 80 -1.14 -0.27 -9.99
CA ALA A 80 -0.22 -0.74 -8.97
C ALA A 80 -0.03 -2.26 -9.04
N VAL A 81 -1.10 -3.03 -9.22
CA VAL A 81 -1.05 -4.50 -9.39
C VAL A 81 -0.24 -4.88 -10.63
N GLU A 82 -0.45 -4.21 -11.76
CA GLU A 82 0.30 -4.45 -12.99
C GLU A 82 1.80 -4.08 -12.83
N SER A 83 2.11 -2.98 -12.14
CA SER A 83 3.49 -2.58 -11.86
C SER A 83 4.21 -3.59 -10.95
N MET A 84 3.49 -4.20 -9.99
CA MET A 84 4.03 -5.30 -9.18
C MET A 84 4.42 -6.49 -10.05
N ARG A 85 3.52 -6.93 -10.93
CA ARG A 85 3.77 -8.04 -11.86
C ARG A 85 5.01 -7.78 -12.71
N GLN A 86 5.09 -6.60 -13.34
CA GLN A 86 6.25 -6.20 -14.15
C GLN A 86 7.53 -6.11 -13.33
N THR A 87 7.47 -5.68 -12.08
CA THR A 87 8.64 -5.64 -11.19
C THR A 87 9.20 -7.02 -10.93
N TYR A 88 8.35 -8.03 -10.71
CA TYR A 88 8.80 -9.43 -10.59
C TYR A 88 9.35 -9.99 -11.89
N GLU A 89 8.74 -9.70 -13.03
CA GLU A 89 9.24 -10.15 -14.34
C GLU A 89 10.61 -9.57 -14.68
N ASN A 90 10.84 -8.31 -14.32
CA ASN A 90 12.08 -7.60 -14.60
C ASN A 90 13.18 -7.85 -13.57
N ASN A 91 12.84 -8.34 -12.37
CA ASN A 91 13.80 -8.57 -11.29
C ASN A 91 13.69 -10.00 -10.73
N ARG A 92 14.48 -10.92 -11.32
CA ARG A 92 14.52 -12.33 -10.91
C ARG A 92 15.00 -12.58 -9.47
N TYR A 93 15.56 -11.59 -8.80
CA TYR A 93 16.05 -11.70 -7.43
C TYR A 93 15.01 -11.21 -6.40
N ALA A 94 13.95 -10.57 -6.86
CA ALA A 94 12.88 -10.11 -5.99
C ALA A 94 12.15 -11.31 -5.36
N ARG A 95 12.21 -11.42 -4.04
CA ARG A 95 11.43 -12.39 -3.25
C ARG A 95 10.11 -11.80 -2.80
N TYR A 96 10.09 -10.49 -2.61
CA TYR A 96 8.90 -9.74 -2.25
C TYR A 96 8.94 -8.33 -2.85
N VAL A 97 7.79 -7.85 -3.32
CA VAL A 97 7.60 -6.45 -3.73
C VAL A 97 6.67 -5.82 -2.72
N THR A 98 7.21 -4.99 -1.83
CA THR A 98 6.37 -4.26 -0.89
C THR A 98 5.68 -3.10 -1.59
N VAL A 99 4.36 -2.95 -1.38
CA VAL A 99 3.56 -1.83 -1.87
C VAL A 99 3.04 -1.07 -0.67
N PHE A 100 3.24 0.24 -0.68
CA PHE A 100 2.77 1.09 0.41
C PHE A 100 2.48 2.52 -0.08
N GLN A 101 1.66 3.21 0.70
CA GLN A 101 1.37 4.62 0.54
C GLN A 101 1.53 5.31 1.89
N ASN A 102 2.24 6.44 1.91
CA ASN A 102 2.31 7.31 3.07
C ASN A 102 1.51 8.57 2.75
N TRP A 103 0.50 8.88 3.56
CA TRP A 103 -0.32 10.05 3.42
C TRP A 103 -0.05 11.03 4.55
N LEU A 104 0.37 12.25 4.22
CA LEU A 104 0.79 13.35 5.08
C LEU A 104 2.09 13.07 5.87
N LYS A 105 2.76 14.14 6.29
CA LYS A 105 4.07 14.10 7.00
C LYS A 105 4.10 13.22 8.24
N PRO A 106 3.06 13.20 9.13
CA PRO A 106 3.09 12.33 10.31
C PRO A 106 3.12 10.83 9.97
N ALA A 107 2.69 10.45 8.77
CA ALA A 107 2.79 9.09 8.26
C ALA A 107 4.09 8.82 7.48
N GLY A 108 5.00 9.79 7.38
CA GLY A 108 6.28 9.66 6.70
C GLY A 108 6.23 10.00 5.20
N ALA A 109 5.21 10.72 4.74
CA ALA A 109 5.17 11.20 3.36
C ALA A 109 6.29 12.23 3.11
N SER A 110 7.02 12.06 2.00
CA SER A 110 8.08 12.96 1.58
C SER A 110 7.55 14.18 0.83
N PHE A 111 6.38 14.08 0.23
CA PHE A 111 5.66 15.12 -0.50
C PHE A 111 4.14 14.85 -0.47
N ASP A 112 3.37 15.90 -0.66
CA ASP A 112 1.92 15.90 -0.43
C ASP A 112 1.09 15.57 -1.70
N HIS A 113 1.68 14.94 -2.73
CA HIS A 113 0.96 14.42 -3.89
C HIS A 113 0.67 12.93 -3.70
N LEU A 114 -0.56 12.50 -3.93
CA LEU A 114 -0.97 11.10 -3.79
C LEU A 114 -0.10 10.18 -4.65
N HIS A 115 0.58 9.25 -4.01
CA HIS A 115 1.45 8.27 -4.67
C HIS A 115 1.52 6.96 -3.89
N LYS A 116 1.77 5.86 -4.60
CA LYS A 116 2.16 4.58 -4.02
C LYS A 116 3.61 4.27 -4.39
N GLN A 117 4.29 3.57 -3.51
CA GLN A 117 5.67 3.12 -3.75
C GLN A 117 5.69 1.59 -3.82
N LEU A 118 6.45 1.08 -4.76
CA LEU A 118 6.73 -0.34 -4.91
C LEU A 118 8.24 -0.54 -4.74
N VAL A 119 8.64 -1.41 -3.83
CA VAL A 119 10.06 -1.73 -3.61
C VAL A 119 10.26 -3.24 -3.65
N ALA A 120 11.02 -3.69 -4.63
CA ALA A 120 11.44 -5.09 -4.72
C ALA A 120 12.63 -5.34 -3.78
N ILE A 121 12.53 -6.38 -2.99
CA ILE A 121 13.58 -6.82 -2.06
C ILE A 121 13.84 -8.32 -2.24
N ASP A 122 15.07 -8.74 -1.97
CA ASP A 122 15.51 -10.13 -1.96
C ASP A 122 15.25 -10.85 -0.63
N GLU A 123 14.47 -10.21 0.24
CA GLU A 123 14.04 -10.68 1.55
C GLU A 123 12.51 -10.65 1.65
N ARG A 124 11.92 -11.37 2.60
CA ARG A 124 10.47 -11.34 2.85
C ARG A 124 10.06 -10.36 3.96
N GLY A 125 11.02 -9.95 4.77
CA GLY A 125 10.77 -9.16 5.98
C GLY A 125 10.23 -9.98 7.17
N VAL A 126 10.52 -9.49 8.37
CA VAL A 126 10.25 -10.23 9.64
C VAL A 126 8.77 -10.58 9.82
N GLN A 127 7.85 -9.70 9.42
CA GLN A 127 6.41 -9.98 9.57
C GLN A 127 5.96 -11.18 8.72
N HIS A 128 6.47 -11.31 7.49
CA HIS A 128 6.17 -12.45 6.63
C HIS A 128 6.79 -13.74 7.17
N GLU A 129 8.02 -13.70 7.68
CA GLU A 129 8.66 -14.88 8.27
C GLU A 129 7.89 -15.38 9.50
N VAL A 130 7.43 -14.47 10.37
CA VAL A 130 6.60 -14.83 11.52
C VAL A 130 5.25 -15.40 11.08
N ALA A 131 4.60 -14.78 10.08
CA ALA A 131 3.34 -15.27 9.55
C ALA A 131 3.49 -16.66 8.92
N LEU A 132 4.53 -16.89 8.14
CA LEU A 132 4.83 -18.19 7.53
C LEU A 132 5.11 -19.28 8.57
N ALA A 133 5.83 -18.96 9.64
CA ALA A 133 6.07 -19.90 10.74
C ALA A 133 4.76 -20.34 11.40
N ARG A 134 3.81 -19.43 11.57
CA ARG A 134 2.47 -19.72 12.11
C ARG A 134 1.59 -20.48 11.12
N LEU A 135 1.58 -20.07 9.84
CA LEU A 135 0.81 -20.75 8.79
C LEU A 135 1.20 -22.22 8.59
N ARG A 136 2.46 -22.58 8.82
CA ARG A 136 2.88 -23.99 8.79
C ARG A 136 2.23 -24.83 9.90
N GLN A 137 1.84 -24.21 11.01
CA GLN A 137 1.17 -24.86 12.14
C GLN A 137 -0.35 -24.78 12.00
N ASP A 138 -0.84 -23.69 11.45
CA ASP A 138 -2.26 -23.41 11.25
C ASP A 138 -2.49 -22.80 9.86
N PRO A 139 -2.82 -23.61 8.84
CA PRO A 139 -3.08 -23.12 7.49
C PRO A 139 -4.31 -22.20 7.37
N ASN A 140 -5.21 -22.21 8.36
CA ASN A 140 -6.40 -21.36 8.39
C ASN A 140 -6.19 -20.02 9.13
N LEU A 141 -4.98 -19.75 9.56
CA LEU A 141 -4.61 -18.60 10.40
C LEU A 141 -5.27 -17.29 9.95
N PHE A 142 -5.18 -16.94 8.65
CA PHE A 142 -5.67 -15.64 8.17
C PHE A 142 -7.19 -15.53 8.18
N ASN A 143 -7.92 -16.64 8.02
CA ASN A 143 -9.38 -16.64 8.20
C ASN A 143 -9.72 -16.45 9.67
N GLU A 144 -9.03 -17.15 10.56
CA GLU A 144 -9.33 -17.14 11.99
C GLU A 144 -9.02 -15.78 12.65
N VAL A 145 -7.83 -15.20 12.39
CA VAL A 145 -7.43 -13.93 13.00
C VAL A 145 -7.93 -12.69 12.25
N GLY A 146 -8.48 -12.87 11.06
CA GLY A 146 -9.02 -11.80 10.22
C GLY A 146 -10.56 -11.82 10.19
N PRO A 147 -11.18 -12.24 9.07
CA PRO A 147 -12.63 -12.11 8.88
C PRO A 147 -13.47 -12.86 9.92
N ASN A 148 -13.08 -14.07 10.35
CA ASN A 148 -13.84 -14.83 11.34
C ASN A 148 -13.84 -14.14 12.70
N TYR A 149 -12.67 -13.66 13.14
CA TYR A 149 -12.56 -12.89 14.36
C TYR A 149 -13.38 -11.60 14.28
N ALA A 150 -13.27 -10.87 13.17
CA ALA A 150 -13.99 -9.62 12.95
C ALA A 150 -15.52 -9.86 12.95
N GLY A 151 -15.99 -10.90 12.29
CA GLY A 151 -17.41 -11.29 12.30
C GLY A 151 -17.93 -11.65 13.69
N TYR A 152 -17.18 -12.46 14.43
CA TYR A 152 -17.54 -12.87 15.79
C TYR A 152 -17.62 -11.67 16.76
N HIS A 153 -16.74 -10.68 16.60
CA HIS A 153 -16.67 -9.51 17.47
C HIS A 153 -17.40 -8.27 16.91
N ASN A 154 -18.20 -8.41 15.85
CA ASN A 154 -18.91 -7.30 15.19
C ASN A 154 -17.95 -6.16 14.78
N LEU A 155 -16.82 -6.47 14.18
CA LEU A 155 -15.83 -5.49 13.72
C LEU A 155 -15.86 -5.26 12.21
N ILE A 156 -16.68 -6.00 11.44
CA ILE A 156 -16.86 -5.79 10.01
C ILE A 156 -17.49 -4.40 9.80
N VAL A 157 -16.96 -3.65 8.85
CA VAL A 157 -17.42 -2.29 8.50
C VAL A 157 -18.04 -2.20 7.12
N ALA A 158 -17.59 -3.03 6.17
CA ALA A 158 -18.16 -3.13 4.82
C ALA A 158 -17.72 -4.45 4.17
N GLU A 159 -18.51 -4.92 3.22
CA GLU A 159 -18.18 -6.10 2.40
C GLU A 159 -18.80 -5.96 1.00
N ASN A 160 -18.23 -6.68 0.04
CA ASN A 160 -18.80 -6.92 -1.27
C ASN A 160 -18.52 -8.39 -1.69
N ASP A 161 -18.89 -8.78 -2.89
CA ASP A 161 -18.75 -10.16 -3.37
C ASP A 161 -17.29 -10.66 -3.40
N HIS A 162 -16.29 -9.76 -3.36
CA HIS A 162 -14.87 -10.06 -3.58
C HIS A 162 -13.95 -9.73 -2.41
N ALA A 163 -14.44 -8.97 -1.43
CA ALA A 163 -13.60 -8.51 -0.33
C ALA A 163 -14.41 -8.17 0.93
N VAL A 164 -13.74 -8.16 2.08
CA VAL A 164 -14.29 -7.77 3.37
C VAL A 164 -13.37 -6.76 4.06
N ALA A 165 -13.93 -5.69 4.62
CA ALA A 165 -13.24 -4.67 5.39
C ALA A 165 -13.70 -4.66 6.84
N PHE A 166 -12.77 -4.53 7.78
CA PHE A 166 -13.06 -4.56 9.21
C PHE A 166 -12.08 -3.71 10.02
N ALA A 167 -12.49 -3.36 11.25
CA ALA A 167 -11.60 -2.74 12.22
C ALA A 167 -10.63 -3.79 12.79
N GLY A 168 -9.35 -3.64 12.48
CA GLY A 168 -8.31 -4.60 12.84
C GLY A 168 -8.01 -4.61 14.34
N PHE A 169 -7.52 -5.74 14.82
CA PHE A 169 -7.18 -5.98 16.22
C PHE A 169 -5.69 -6.24 16.42
N GLY A 170 -5.13 -5.76 17.54
CA GLY A 170 -3.75 -6.05 17.92
C GLY A 170 -2.68 -5.29 17.15
N HIS A 171 -3.05 -4.26 16.42
CA HIS A 171 -2.12 -3.43 15.65
C HIS A 171 -1.47 -2.34 16.50
N ARG A 172 -0.32 -1.86 16.00
CA ARG A 172 0.45 -0.76 16.58
C ARG A 172 -0.31 0.57 16.57
N TYR A 173 -1.20 0.76 15.61
CA TYR A 173 -2.06 1.93 15.42
C TYR A 173 -3.49 1.49 15.16
N PRO A 174 -4.51 2.36 15.31
CA PRO A 174 -5.84 2.06 14.80
C PRO A 174 -5.76 1.69 13.32
N THR A 175 -6.25 0.52 12.96
CA THR A 175 -6.03 -0.05 11.63
C THR A 175 -7.34 -0.57 11.05
N LEU A 176 -7.63 -0.19 9.81
CA LEU A 176 -8.64 -0.85 9.00
C LEU A 176 -7.95 -1.90 8.14
N GLU A 177 -8.50 -3.09 8.09
CA GLU A 177 -8.01 -4.20 7.28
C GLU A 177 -9.02 -4.53 6.19
N ILE A 178 -8.52 -4.75 4.97
CA ILE A 178 -9.29 -5.18 3.82
C ILE A 178 -8.68 -6.49 3.32
N TYR A 179 -9.46 -7.56 3.29
CA TYR A 179 -9.05 -8.88 2.82
C TYR A 179 -9.76 -9.25 1.54
N SER A 180 -9.00 -9.71 0.55
CA SER A 180 -9.56 -10.34 -0.63
C SER A 180 -10.17 -11.70 -0.28
N CYS A 181 -11.35 -11.97 -0.83
CA CYS A 181 -12.03 -13.28 -0.76
C CYS A 181 -11.63 -14.21 -1.91
N SER A 182 -10.73 -13.77 -2.80
CA SER A 182 -10.23 -14.58 -3.91
C SER A 182 -9.48 -15.82 -3.44
N GLU A 183 -9.58 -16.89 -4.20
CA GLU A 183 -8.72 -18.07 -4.03
C GLU A 183 -7.26 -17.81 -4.43
N PHE A 184 -7.02 -16.78 -5.24
CA PHE A 184 -5.68 -16.37 -5.67
C PHE A 184 -5.04 -15.43 -4.64
N SER A 185 -3.90 -15.87 -4.12
CA SER A 185 -3.15 -15.13 -3.09
C SER A 185 -2.40 -13.92 -3.63
N ASN A 186 -2.06 -13.90 -4.92
CA ASN A 186 -1.31 -12.82 -5.53
C ASN A 186 -2.26 -11.86 -6.26
N PRO A 187 -2.14 -10.53 -6.04
CA PRO A 187 -3.04 -9.56 -6.66
C PRO A 187 -3.10 -9.64 -8.19
N TRP A 188 -1.98 -9.95 -8.86
CA TRP A 188 -1.91 -10.03 -10.33
C TRP A 188 -2.45 -11.35 -10.92
N GLU A 189 -2.83 -12.31 -10.08
CA GLU A 189 -3.50 -13.56 -10.47
C GLU A 189 -5.02 -13.42 -10.37
N GLN A 190 -5.51 -12.40 -9.69
CA GLN A 190 -6.93 -12.13 -9.49
C GLN A 190 -7.58 -11.53 -10.74
N SER A 191 -8.87 -11.79 -10.92
CA SER A 191 -9.66 -11.20 -12.00
C SER A 191 -9.80 -9.67 -11.85
N ALA A 192 -10.16 -9.00 -12.93
CA ALA A 192 -10.42 -7.57 -12.89
C ALA A 192 -11.54 -7.19 -11.91
N GLU A 193 -12.57 -8.05 -11.77
CA GLU A 193 -13.68 -7.86 -10.84
C GLU A 193 -13.23 -8.01 -9.38
N GLU A 194 -12.38 -8.98 -9.08
CA GLU A 194 -11.80 -9.15 -7.74
C GLU A 194 -10.90 -7.97 -7.35
N VAL A 195 -10.03 -7.50 -8.27
CA VAL A 195 -9.18 -6.31 -8.07
C VAL A 195 -10.05 -5.07 -7.87
N ARG A 196 -11.15 -4.93 -8.65
CA ARG A 196 -12.12 -3.86 -8.49
C ARG A 196 -12.81 -3.91 -7.12
N GLY A 197 -13.29 -5.09 -6.71
CA GLY A 197 -13.93 -5.26 -5.40
C GLY A 197 -13.00 -4.88 -4.24
N MET A 198 -11.73 -5.24 -4.32
CA MET A 198 -10.71 -4.78 -3.38
C MET A 198 -10.54 -3.26 -3.44
N SER A 199 -10.44 -2.69 -4.64
CA SER A 199 -10.32 -1.23 -4.82
C SER A 199 -11.48 -0.46 -4.22
N ASP A 200 -12.71 -0.94 -4.42
CA ASP A 200 -13.91 -0.28 -3.91
C ASP A 200 -13.91 -0.20 -2.38
N LEU A 201 -13.48 -1.28 -1.68
CA LEU A 201 -13.36 -1.26 -0.23
C LEU A 201 -12.15 -0.43 0.25
N ILE A 202 -11.01 -0.49 -0.43
CA ILE A 202 -9.85 0.36 -0.09
C ILE A 202 -10.24 1.83 -0.23
N HIS A 203 -10.91 2.21 -1.33
CA HIS A 203 -11.43 3.55 -1.55
C HIS A 203 -12.39 3.98 -0.43
N ALA A 204 -13.37 3.15 -0.10
CA ALA A 204 -14.34 3.42 0.96
C ALA A 204 -13.65 3.64 2.33
N MET A 205 -12.64 2.83 2.67
CA MET A 205 -11.88 3.00 3.91
C MET A 205 -11.07 4.31 3.93
N HIS A 206 -10.47 4.70 2.81
CA HIS A 206 -9.81 6.01 2.67
C HIS A 206 -10.80 7.17 2.76
N ALA A 207 -11.95 7.06 2.09
CA ALA A 207 -13.00 8.10 2.14
C ALA A 207 -13.54 8.28 3.56
N ALA A 208 -13.79 7.19 4.28
CA ALA A 208 -14.22 7.24 5.68
C ALA A 208 -13.11 7.73 6.63
N THR A 209 -11.83 7.50 6.31
CA THR A 209 -10.70 8.06 7.06
C THR A 209 -10.65 9.58 6.94
N GLY A 210 -10.82 10.11 5.73
CA GLY A 210 -10.68 11.55 5.43
C GLY A 210 -9.24 11.95 5.09
N THR A 211 -9.10 13.07 4.38
CA THR A 211 -7.80 13.57 3.89
C THR A 211 -6.94 14.24 4.96
N ASP A 212 -7.53 14.63 6.06
CA ASP A 212 -6.90 15.26 7.22
C ASP A 212 -6.24 14.26 8.19
N VAL A 213 -6.52 12.97 8.02
CA VAL A 213 -5.94 11.91 8.85
C VAL A 213 -4.70 11.33 8.17
N ALA A 214 -3.54 11.55 8.80
CA ALA A 214 -2.30 10.93 8.37
C ALA A 214 -2.40 9.40 8.47
N CYS A 215 -2.10 8.68 7.39
CA CYS A 215 -2.22 7.22 7.39
C CYS A 215 -1.16 6.54 6.51
N ASN A 216 -0.86 5.29 6.86
CA ASN A 216 -0.09 4.39 6.01
C ASN A 216 -1.02 3.32 5.44
N GLU A 217 -0.98 3.12 4.13
CA GLU A 217 -1.54 1.95 3.48
C GLU A 217 -0.40 0.96 3.22
N GLU A 218 -0.58 -0.29 3.60
CA GLU A 218 0.41 -1.36 3.44
C GLU A 218 -0.26 -2.57 2.80
N TRP A 219 0.34 -3.12 1.72
CA TRP A 219 -0.16 -4.32 1.05
C TRP A 219 0.60 -5.55 1.52
N HIS A 220 -0.14 -6.60 1.81
CA HIS A 220 0.37 -7.90 2.19
C HIS A 220 -0.26 -8.97 1.31
N TYR A 221 0.55 -9.88 0.80
CA TYR A 221 0.14 -10.99 -0.05
C TYR A 221 1.20 -12.09 0.01
N ARG A 222 1.01 -13.19 -0.67
CA ARG A 222 1.93 -14.31 -0.65
C ARG A 222 3.25 -13.98 -1.35
N PRO A 223 4.41 -14.09 -0.67
CA PRO A 223 5.72 -13.98 -1.33
C PRO A 223 5.85 -15.00 -2.48
N ILE A 224 6.58 -14.62 -3.55
CA ILE A 224 6.61 -15.41 -4.80
C ILE A 224 7.21 -16.82 -4.63
N ASP A 225 8.08 -17.00 -3.65
CA ASP A 225 8.76 -18.27 -3.33
C ASP A 225 8.03 -19.08 -2.24
N VAL A 226 6.76 -18.75 -1.94
CA VAL A 226 5.92 -19.40 -0.93
C VAL A 226 4.71 -20.05 -1.58
N THR A 227 4.36 -21.26 -1.14
CA THR A 227 3.19 -22.02 -1.61
C THR A 227 2.01 -22.00 -0.63
N LEU A 228 2.24 -21.56 0.63
CA LEU A 228 1.17 -21.47 1.63
C LEU A 228 0.16 -20.37 1.27
N PRO A 229 -1.14 -20.60 1.47
CA PRO A 229 -2.16 -19.62 1.13
C PRO A 229 -2.05 -18.40 2.07
N MET A 230 -1.84 -17.23 1.47
CA MET A 230 -1.85 -15.93 2.16
C MET A 230 -2.74 -15.00 1.35
N PRO A 231 -3.86 -14.51 1.89
CA PRO A 231 -4.74 -13.64 1.12
C PRO A 231 -4.06 -12.31 0.79
N TRP A 232 -4.39 -11.73 -0.35
CA TRP A 232 -4.11 -10.33 -0.55
C TRP A 232 -4.93 -9.50 0.44
N ARG A 233 -4.25 -8.70 1.23
CA ARG A 233 -4.85 -7.85 2.26
C ARG A 233 -4.15 -6.51 2.29
N VAL A 234 -4.93 -5.50 2.59
CA VAL A 234 -4.45 -4.11 2.71
C VAL A 234 -4.75 -3.61 4.11
N MET A 235 -3.77 -2.99 4.73
CA MET A 235 -3.90 -2.38 6.04
C MET A 235 -3.82 -0.86 5.91
N LEU A 236 -4.82 -0.16 6.40
CA LEU A 236 -4.83 1.31 6.49
C LEU A 236 -4.67 1.72 7.95
N LYS A 237 -3.48 2.20 8.30
CA LYS A 237 -3.07 2.54 9.67
C LYS A 237 -3.18 4.04 9.92
N TRP A 238 -3.99 4.44 10.87
CA TRP A 238 -4.14 5.84 11.26
C TRP A 238 -2.99 6.28 12.16
N ARG A 239 -2.20 7.23 11.70
CA ARG A 239 -1.03 7.76 12.42
C ARG A 239 -1.43 8.90 13.36
N VAL A 240 -2.40 8.63 14.24
CA VAL A 240 -3.00 9.59 15.17
C VAL A 240 -2.24 9.74 16.49
N SER A 241 -1.19 8.94 16.70
CA SER A 241 -0.33 9.02 17.87
C SER A 241 1.13 8.77 17.50
N THR A 242 2.05 9.26 18.32
CA THR A 242 3.48 8.99 18.19
C THR A 242 3.89 7.91 19.18
N LEU A 243 4.70 6.94 18.74
CA LEU A 243 5.30 5.96 19.64
C LEU A 243 6.24 6.65 20.62
N ALA A 244 6.08 6.35 21.89
CA ALA A 244 6.88 6.92 22.97
C ALA A 244 7.89 5.90 23.54
N GLY A 245 8.53 6.26 24.65
CA GLY A 245 9.57 5.44 25.26
C GLY A 245 9.08 4.08 25.77
N PHE A 246 7.82 3.98 26.20
CA PHE A 246 7.24 2.72 26.64
C PHE A 246 7.18 1.70 25.49
N GLU A 247 6.61 2.08 24.36
CA GLU A 247 6.53 1.21 23.18
C GLU A 247 7.92 0.89 22.62
N GLY A 248 8.83 1.86 22.66
CA GLY A 248 10.22 1.69 22.25
C GLY A 248 10.96 0.65 23.06
N ALA A 249 10.81 0.69 24.39
CA ALA A 249 11.48 -0.20 25.32
C ALA A 249 10.86 -1.60 25.40
N THR A 250 9.51 -1.66 25.46
CA THR A 250 8.78 -2.91 25.77
C THR A 250 8.31 -3.66 24.53
N LYS A 251 8.16 -2.96 23.38
CA LYS A 251 7.46 -3.45 22.16
C LYS A 251 5.98 -3.77 22.41
N ILE A 252 5.42 -3.27 23.51
CA ILE A 252 3.96 -3.29 23.77
C ILE A 252 3.39 -1.96 23.27
N TYR A 253 2.40 -2.01 22.42
CA TYR A 253 1.84 -0.84 21.76
C TYR A 253 0.50 -0.46 22.38
N LEU A 254 0.40 0.79 22.85
CA LEU A 254 -0.83 1.35 23.41
C LEU A 254 -1.63 2.02 22.29
N ASN A 255 -2.85 1.57 22.09
CA ASN A 255 -3.74 2.13 21.10
C ASN A 255 -4.87 2.90 21.79
N THR A 256 -5.01 4.19 21.49
CA THR A 256 -6.00 5.08 22.13
C THR A 256 -7.41 4.95 21.54
N ILE A 257 -7.55 4.30 20.38
CA ILE A 257 -8.83 4.03 19.72
C ILE A 257 -9.01 2.51 19.68
N SER A 258 -10.03 2.01 20.40
CA SER A 258 -10.35 0.59 20.35
C SER A 258 -10.91 0.19 18.97
N PRO A 259 -10.82 -1.09 18.57
CA PRO A 259 -11.42 -1.58 17.32
C PRO A 259 -12.93 -1.29 17.22
N VAL A 260 -13.67 -1.36 18.34
CA VAL A 260 -15.10 -1.03 18.39
C VAL A 260 -15.33 0.45 18.10
N MET A 261 -14.59 1.34 18.74
CA MET A 261 -14.69 2.79 18.48
C MET A 261 -14.30 3.13 17.04
N LEU A 262 -13.28 2.44 16.49
CA LEU A 262 -12.87 2.63 15.11
C LEU A 262 -13.99 2.20 14.14
N ARG A 263 -14.57 1.01 14.36
CA ARG A 263 -15.72 0.51 13.59
C ARG A 263 -16.87 1.50 13.61
N ASP A 264 -17.31 1.92 14.78
CA ASP A 264 -18.48 2.81 14.94
C ASP A 264 -18.28 4.11 14.16
N LYS A 265 -17.10 4.73 14.31
CA LYS A 265 -16.75 5.95 13.59
C LYS A 265 -16.71 5.76 12.08
N VAL A 266 -16.16 4.64 11.60
CA VAL A 266 -16.03 4.35 10.17
C VAL A 266 -17.41 4.05 9.57
N VAL A 267 -18.24 3.23 10.24
CA VAL A 267 -19.59 2.90 9.76
C VAL A 267 -20.47 4.14 9.65
N GLU A 268 -20.45 5.02 10.65
CA GLU A 268 -21.17 6.29 10.60
C GLU A 268 -20.78 7.12 9.36
N ARG A 269 -19.48 7.24 9.09
CA ARG A 269 -18.97 7.97 7.92
C ARG A 269 -19.31 7.29 6.59
N LEU A 270 -19.25 5.96 6.53
CA LEU A 270 -19.61 5.21 5.32
C LEU A 270 -21.08 5.40 4.96
N LEU A 271 -21.97 5.39 5.95
CA LEU A 271 -23.39 5.63 5.71
C LEU A 271 -23.64 7.03 5.13
N ALA A 272 -23.01 8.06 5.66
CA ALA A 272 -23.08 9.41 5.11
C ALA A 272 -22.52 9.50 3.69
N LEU A 273 -21.35 8.92 3.43
CA LEU A 273 -20.72 8.91 2.10
C LEU A 273 -21.56 8.16 1.06
N ARG A 274 -22.25 7.10 1.47
CA ARG A 274 -23.18 6.36 0.61
C ARG A 274 -24.39 7.23 0.24
N GLU A 275 -24.96 7.97 1.18
CA GLU A 275 -26.06 8.90 0.92
C GLU A 275 -25.63 10.04 -0.02
N GLU A 276 -24.37 10.47 0.06
CA GLU A 276 -23.75 11.46 -0.84
C GLU A 276 -23.41 10.88 -2.23
N GLY A 277 -23.54 9.57 -2.45
CA GLY A 277 -23.18 8.91 -3.72
C GLY A 277 -21.68 8.89 -4.00
N ARG A 278 -20.83 8.93 -2.97
CA ARG A 278 -19.37 9.00 -3.09
C ARG A 278 -18.68 7.64 -3.05
N LEU A 279 -19.41 6.59 -2.74
CA LEU A 279 -18.91 5.22 -2.72
C LEU A 279 -19.29 4.48 -4.01
N ALA A 280 -18.64 3.35 -4.25
CA ALA A 280 -19.01 2.44 -5.32
C ALA A 280 -20.44 1.93 -5.11
N PRO A 281 -21.23 1.71 -6.20
CA PRO A 281 -22.56 1.15 -6.09
C PRO A 281 -22.56 -0.21 -5.39
N GLY A 282 -23.44 -0.37 -4.40
CA GLY A 282 -23.59 -1.60 -3.63
C GLY A 282 -22.85 -1.62 -2.29
N LEU A 283 -22.06 -0.59 -2.01
CA LEU A 283 -21.42 -0.38 -0.69
C LEU A 283 -22.24 0.53 0.22
#